data_9b18652d33d47496d9e3e2804ed89edd
#
_entry.id   9b18652d33d47496d9e3e2804ed89edd
#
_cell.length_a   1.000
_cell.length_b   1.000
_cell.length_c   1.000
_cell.angle_alpha   90.00
_cell.angle_beta   90.00
_cell.angle_gamma   90.00
#
_symmetry.space_group_name_H-M   'P 1'
#
loop_
_entity.id
_entity.type
_entity.pdbx_description
1 polymer ?
#
loop_
_entity_poly.entity_id
_entity_poly.type
_entity_poly.pdbx_seq_one_letter_code
_entity_poly.pdbx_strand_id
1 'polypeptide(L)'
;MPDFLANLAVVLGVAAVTTIVFQRLRQPVVLGYLLAGLIVGPHLPVPVTANEALVHTLSELGVILLMFALGLEFSLRKLVRVAPTAGLIALIECSLMVWLGYMAARAFGWTSFEAIFTGALVAISSTTILVKAFAEIGIKGRITEIVFSIVIVEDLVAVLLLAILTAAASGAGLSAGALVKTVARLAGFLIAFVAVGLMVVPRLMRAVVRLRRAETTLVASVGLCFGLALLARQMGYSVAMGAFLAGALVSESGEGHEIQRLVEPVRDMFAAIFFVSVGMLIEPREVYHHGGAVLALMGIVLVGKLLGVSVGSFLAGNGLKTSIRAGLSLAQIGEFSFIIVGVGTSLGVVRSFLYPVAVAVSALTTLTAPWLIRAAGPLAERIDRRLPRAFQTYAALYGSWVDELRKAPPVRSAGARIRRGVILLLVDVAVIGALVVGGSIESRRAAELAARWHIQAGPGMAKMVILVAMC
;
A
#
# COMPACT_ATOMS: atom_id res chain seq x y z
N MET A 1 29.01 -15.35 19.81
CA MET A 1 27.98 -14.45 19.25
C MET A 1 28.37 -14.19 17.82
N PRO A 2 27.57 -14.56 16.81
CA PRO A 2 27.84 -14.07 15.46
C PRO A 2 27.86 -12.55 15.56
N ASP A 3 28.93 -11.94 15.08
CA ASP A 3 29.22 -10.53 15.29
C ASP A 3 28.07 -9.66 14.74
N PHE A 4 27.28 -9.09 15.63
CA PHE A 4 26.26 -8.10 15.26
C PHE A 4 26.85 -7.03 14.35
N LEU A 5 28.07 -6.57 14.69
CA LEU A 5 28.80 -5.57 13.92
C LEU A 5 29.14 -6.06 12.51
N ALA A 6 29.60 -7.31 12.38
CA ALA A 6 29.93 -7.89 11.07
C ALA A 6 28.69 -8.00 10.17
N ASN A 7 27.58 -8.50 10.71
CA ASN A 7 26.32 -8.59 9.97
C ASN A 7 25.82 -7.19 9.51
N LEU A 8 25.85 -6.22 10.41
CA LEU A 8 25.40 -4.85 10.08
C LEU A 8 26.33 -4.19 9.04
N ALA A 9 27.66 -4.38 9.17
CA ALA A 9 28.62 -3.86 8.21
C ALA A 9 28.43 -4.45 6.82
N VAL A 10 28.19 -5.77 6.74
CA VAL A 10 27.92 -6.46 5.47
C VAL A 10 26.61 -5.97 4.84
N VAL A 11 25.51 -5.95 5.60
CA VAL A 11 24.19 -5.52 5.13
C VAL A 11 24.25 -4.10 4.61
N LEU A 12 24.78 -3.16 5.40
CA LEU A 12 24.85 -1.75 5.01
C LEU A 12 25.90 -1.50 3.91
N GLY A 13 27.02 -2.22 3.93
CA GLY A 13 28.07 -2.10 2.91
C GLY A 13 27.58 -2.56 1.53
N VAL A 14 26.96 -3.73 1.43
CA VAL A 14 26.39 -4.22 0.17
C VAL A 14 25.24 -3.34 -0.27
N ALA A 15 24.36 -2.92 0.66
CA ALA A 15 23.28 -1.98 0.36
C ALA A 15 23.79 -0.65 -0.22
N ALA A 16 24.86 -0.10 0.33
CA ALA A 16 25.47 1.13 -0.19
C ALA A 16 26.00 0.96 -1.62
N VAL A 17 26.73 -0.14 -1.89
CA VAL A 17 27.28 -0.40 -3.23
C VAL A 17 26.16 -0.59 -4.26
N THR A 18 25.17 -1.45 -3.99
CA THR A 18 24.06 -1.69 -4.92
C THR A 18 23.23 -0.43 -5.14
N THR A 19 22.99 0.35 -4.09
CA THR A 19 22.24 1.62 -4.18
C THR A 19 22.97 2.63 -5.06
N ILE A 20 24.30 2.77 -4.95
CA ILE A 20 25.11 3.64 -5.82
C ILE A 20 24.97 3.20 -7.29
N VAL A 21 24.99 1.89 -7.56
CA VAL A 21 24.80 1.35 -8.91
C VAL A 21 23.42 1.73 -9.45
N PHE A 22 22.35 1.48 -8.68
CA PHE A 22 20.99 1.79 -9.11
C PHE A 22 20.75 3.30 -9.30
N GLN A 23 21.32 4.14 -8.44
CA GLN A 23 21.28 5.59 -8.62
C GLN A 23 21.98 6.04 -9.93
N ARG A 24 23.14 5.45 -10.25
CA ARG A 24 23.82 5.73 -11.54
C ARG A 24 23.00 5.28 -12.74
N LEU A 25 22.24 4.19 -12.60
CA LEU A 25 21.30 3.68 -13.61
C LEU A 25 19.98 4.48 -13.64
N ARG A 26 19.84 5.51 -12.80
CA ARG A 26 18.59 6.29 -12.63
C ARG A 26 17.38 5.43 -12.28
N GLN A 27 17.62 4.40 -11.48
CA GLN A 27 16.59 3.50 -10.97
C GLN A 27 16.31 3.76 -9.47
N PRO A 28 15.12 3.43 -8.98
CA PRO A 28 14.78 3.60 -7.57
C PRO A 28 15.74 2.86 -6.64
N VAL A 29 16.17 3.54 -5.58
CA VAL A 29 17.14 2.98 -4.58
C VAL A 29 16.62 1.71 -3.88
N VAL A 30 15.31 1.57 -3.78
CA VAL A 30 14.65 0.39 -3.19
C VAL A 30 15.06 -0.89 -3.92
N LEU A 31 15.20 -0.85 -5.25
CA LEU A 31 15.68 -2.00 -6.03
C LEU A 31 17.12 -2.37 -5.68
N GLY A 32 17.95 -1.37 -5.36
CA GLY A 32 19.32 -1.60 -4.86
C GLY A 32 19.31 -2.32 -3.52
N TYR A 33 18.43 -1.93 -2.60
CA TYR A 33 18.28 -2.61 -1.30
C TYR A 33 17.77 -4.04 -1.45
N LEU A 34 16.77 -4.28 -2.30
CA LEU A 34 16.25 -5.62 -2.58
C LEU A 34 17.33 -6.52 -3.19
N LEU A 35 18.11 -6.00 -4.14
CA LEU A 35 19.24 -6.72 -4.71
C LEU A 35 20.34 -7.02 -3.66
N ALA A 36 20.65 -6.05 -2.81
CA ALA A 36 21.58 -6.27 -1.70
C ALA A 36 21.13 -7.44 -0.83
N GLY A 37 19.83 -7.45 -0.47
CA GLY A 37 19.25 -8.53 0.32
C GLY A 37 19.33 -9.89 -0.38
N LEU A 38 19.04 -9.95 -1.66
CA LEU A 38 19.19 -11.17 -2.45
C LEU A 38 20.64 -11.66 -2.46
N ILE A 39 21.63 -10.77 -2.54
CA ILE A 39 23.06 -11.11 -2.55
C ILE A 39 23.50 -11.61 -1.16
N VAL A 40 23.09 -10.96 -0.08
CA VAL A 40 23.49 -11.26 1.29
C VAL A 40 22.63 -12.37 1.93
N GLY A 41 21.51 -12.70 1.28
CA GLY A 41 20.55 -13.71 1.73
C GLY A 41 21.04 -15.14 1.55
N PRO A 42 20.36 -16.10 2.19
CA PRO A 42 20.77 -17.51 2.24
C PRO A 42 20.56 -18.26 0.91
N HIS A 43 19.87 -17.66 -0.05
CA HIS A 43 19.42 -18.34 -1.27
C HIS A 43 20.44 -18.28 -2.42
N LEU A 44 21.49 -17.46 -2.31
CA LEU A 44 22.61 -17.45 -3.25
C LEU A 44 23.86 -18.09 -2.64
N PRO A 45 24.67 -18.81 -3.43
CA PRO A 45 25.88 -19.46 -2.98
C PRO A 45 27.03 -18.45 -2.75
N VAL A 46 26.74 -17.33 -2.12
CA VAL A 46 27.74 -16.31 -1.75
C VAL A 46 28.07 -16.51 -0.28
N PRO A 47 29.37 -16.59 0.12
CA PRO A 47 29.75 -16.96 1.48
C PRO A 47 29.51 -15.83 2.53
N VAL A 48 28.75 -14.82 2.19
CA VAL A 48 28.49 -13.64 3.03
C VAL A 48 27.05 -13.67 3.48
N THR A 49 26.70 -14.64 4.33
CA THR A 49 25.34 -14.75 4.86
C THR A 49 25.19 -13.93 6.14
N ALA A 50 24.27 -12.99 6.15
CA ALA A 50 23.86 -12.32 7.37
C ALA A 50 22.96 -13.25 8.21
N ASN A 51 22.97 -13.07 9.52
CA ASN A 51 22.09 -13.80 10.43
C ASN A 51 20.64 -13.38 10.22
N GLU A 52 19.81 -14.25 9.68
CA GLU A 52 18.41 -13.98 9.36
C GLU A 52 17.61 -13.48 10.57
N ALA A 53 17.78 -14.08 11.74
CA ALA A 53 17.01 -13.69 12.94
C ALA A 53 17.35 -12.27 13.39
N LEU A 54 18.61 -11.87 13.27
CA LEU A 54 19.05 -10.52 13.58
C LEU A 54 18.50 -9.51 12.56
N VAL A 55 18.65 -9.83 11.27
CA VAL A 55 18.16 -8.96 10.20
C VAL A 55 16.64 -8.82 10.26
N HIS A 56 15.92 -9.88 10.58
CA HIS A 56 14.46 -9.83 10.80
C HIS A 56 14.10 -8.89 11.96
N THR A 57 14.79 -8.97 13.09
CA THR A 57 14.55 -8.06 14.23
C THR A 57 14.80 -6.59 13.86
N LEU A 58 15.88 -6.31 13.14
CA LEU A 58 16.18 -4.96 12.66
C LEU A 58 15.17 -4.49 11.61
N SER A 59 14.65 -5.40 10.81
CA SER A 59 13.59 -5.15 9.84
C SER A 59 12.29 -4.73 10.51
N GLU A 60 11.88 -5.36 11.62
CA GLU A 60 10.71 -4.94 12.39
C GLU A 60 10.84 -3.49 12.88
N LEU A 61 12.04 -3.10 13.35
CA LEU A 61 12.31 -1.70 13.71
C LEU A 61 12.20 -0.77 12.49
N GLY A 62 12.65 -1.24 11.34
CA GLY A 62 12.52 -0.52 10.07
C GLY A 62 11.07 -0.24 9.70
N VAL A 63 10.21 -1.26 9.79
CA VAL A 63 8.76 -1.12 9.55
C VAL A 63 8.13 -0.11 10.52
N ILE A 64 8.45 -0.19 11.81
CA ILE A 64 7.91 0.71 12.83
C ILE A 64 8.29 2.17 12.52
N LEU A 65 9.56 2.44 12.24
CA LEU A 65 10.03 3.79 11.94
C LEU A 65 9.52 4.31 10.60
N LEU A 66 9.39 3.44 9.59
CA LEU A 66 8.80 3.79 8.31
C LEU A 66 7.34 4.21 8.48
N MET A 67 6.57 3.40 9.20
CA MET A 67 5.15 3.69 9.48
C MET A 67 4.97 4.94 10.33
N PHE A 68 5.84 5.17 11.31
CA PHE A 68 5.83 6.39 12.10
C PHE A 68 6.09 7.64 11.25
N ALA A 69 7.10 7.59 10.39
CA ALA A 69 7.41 8.71 9.48
C ALA A 69 6.26 8.99 8.52
N LEU A 70 5.64 7.95 7.97
CA LEU A 70 4.45 8.07 7.13
C LEU A 70 3.30 8.73 7.91
N GLY A 71 3.10 8.32 9.16
CA GLY A 71 2.13 8.94 10.07
C GLY A 71 2.43 10.42 10.32
N LEU A 72 3.70 10.83 10.43
CA LEU A 72 4.09 12.24 10.58
C LEU A 72 3.72 13.09 9.35
N GLU A 73 3.77 12.52 8.16
CA GLU A 73 3.33 13.18 6.92
C GLU A 73 1.80 13.27 6.82
N PHE A 74 1.11 12.39 7.56
CA PHE A 74 -0.33 12.29 7.55
C PHE A 74 -0.97 13.42 8.38
N SER A 75 -1.81 14.23 7.76
CA SER A 75 -2.58 15.27 8.43
C SER A 75 -4.07 15.02 8.25
N LEU A 76 -4.79 14.87 9.36
CA LEU A 76 -6.25 14.74 9.36
C LEU A 76 -6.93 15.89 8.60
N ARG A 77 -6.38 17.09 8.69
CA ARG A 77 -6.93 18.28 8.00
C ARG A 77 -6.76 18.19 6.47
N LYS A 78 -5.59 17.69 6.01
CA LYS A 78 -5.37 17.45 4.57
C LYS A 78 -6.27 16.34 4.07
N LEU A 79 -6.38 15.24 4.81
CA LEU A 79 -7.26 14.12 4.47
C LEU A 79 -8.71 14.59 4.26
N VAL A 80 -9.27 15.35 5.21
CA VAL A 80 -10.65 15.86 5.12
C VAL A 80 -10.86 16.73 3.87
N ARG A 81 -9.83 17.44 3.42
CA ARG A 81 -9.91 18.28 2.21
C ARG A 81 -9.91 17.44 0.93
N VAL A 82 -9.09 16.39 0.85
CA VAL A 82 -8.94 15.57 -0.36
C VAL A 82 -9.88 14.37 -0.40
N ALA A 83 -10.39 13.93 0.75
CA ALA A 83 -11.25 12.75 0.89
C ALA A 83 -12.45 12.67 -0.08
N PRO A 84 -13.16 13.74 -0.44
CA PRO A 84 -14.30 13.61 -1.35
C PRO A 84 -13.92 13.15 -2.76
N THR A 85 -12.76 13.56 -3.24
CA THR A 85 -12.25 13.21 -4.58
C THR A 85 -11.33 12.02 -4.57
N ALA A 86 -10.29 12.07 -3.77
CA ALA A 86 -9.32 11.00 -3.66
C ALA A 86 -9.93 9.75 -3.02
N GLY A 87 -10.85 9.91 -2.07
CA GLY A 87 -11.59 8.80 -1.46
C GLY A 87 -12.45 8.03 -2.45
N LEU A 88 -13.15 8.71 -3.36
CA LEU A 88 -13.91 8.04 -4.42
C LEU A 88 -12.99 7.29 -5.39
N ILE A 89 -11.85 7.88 -5.74
CA ILE A 89 -10.88 7.25 -6.65
C ILE A 89 -10.30 6.01 -5.98
N ALA A 90 -9.82 6.13 -4.74
CA ALA A 90 -9.25 5.02 -4.00
C ALA A 90 -10.29 3.91 -3.74
N LEU A 91 -11.56 4.25 -3.44
CA LEU A 91 -12.64 3.29 -3.28
C LEU A 91 -12.78 2.41 -4.53
N ILE A 92 -12.90 3.03 -5.70
CA ILE A 92 -13.09 2.30 -6.97
C ILE A 92 -11.85 1.47 -7.30
N GLU A 93 -10.68 2.08 -7.18
CA GLU A 93 -9.42 1.47 -7.54
C GLU A 93 -9.05 0.32 -6.58
N CYS A 94 -9.00 0.56 -5.27
CA CYS A 94 -8.65 -0.48 -4.29
C CYS A 94 -9.65 -1.64 -4.32
N SER A 95 -10.96 -1.36 -4.44
CA SER A 95 -11.97 -2.42 -4.57
C SER A 95 -11.75 -3.27 -5.82
N LEU A 96 -11.50 -2.64 -6.97
CA LEU A 96 -11.20 -3.34 -8.22
C LEU A 96 -9.91 -4.17 -8.09
N MET A 97 -8.85 -3.61 -7.52
CA MET A 97 -7.56 -4.28 -7.39
C MET A 97 -7.62 -5.46 -6.41
N VAL A 98 -8.28 -5.28 -5.25
CA VAL A 98 -8.49 -6.37 -4.29
C VAL A 98 -9.29 -7.50 -4.95
N TRP A 99 -10.34 -7.17 -5.71
CA TRP A 99 -11.13 -8.14 -6.43
C TRP A 99 -10.31 -8.87 -7.52
N LEU A 100 -9.58 -8.15 -8.37
CA LEU A 100 -8.76 -8.73 -9.42
C LEU A 100 -7.65 -9.62 -8.86
N GLY A 101 -6.95 -9.17 -7.81
CA GLY A 101 -5.90 -9.95 -7.15
C GLY A 101 -6.47 -11.20 -6.47
N TYR A 102 -7.64 -11.08 -5.82
CA TYR A 102 -8.34 -12.22 -5.24
C TYR A 102 -8.72 -13.26 -6.31
N MET A 103 -9.32 -12.82 -7.43
CA MET A 103 -9.72 -13.71 -8.51
C MET A 103 -8.52 -14.41 -9.14
N ALA A 104 -7.43 -13.70 -9.41
CA ALA A 104 -6.22 -14.28 -9.93
C ALA A 104 -5.63 -15.34 -9.01
N ALA A 105 -5.51 -15.05 -7.73
CA ALA A 105 -5.01 -16.00 -6.74
C ALA A 105 -5.89 -17.25 -6.64
N ARG A 106 -7.22 -17.08 -6.68
CA ARG A 106 -8.15 -18.20 -6.71
C ARG A 106 -8.02 -19.03 -8.00
N ALA A 107 -7.75 -18.39 -9.14
CA ALA A 107 -7.50 -19.08 -10.42
C ALA A 107 -6.22 -19.93 -10.36
N PHE A 108 -5.20 -19.50 -9.61
CA PHE A 108 -4.00 -20.30 -9.32
C PHE A 108 -4.21 -21.38 -8.25
N GLY A 109 -5.42 -21.52 -7.70
CA GLY A 109 -5.73 -22.53 -6.68
C GLY A 109 -5.24 -22.17 -5.28
N TRP A 110 -4.93 -20.91 -5.02
CA TRP A 110 -4.48 -20.45 -3.70
C TRP A 110 -5.64 -20.43 -2.70
N THR A 111 -5.33 -20.52 -1.41
CA THR A 111 -6.33 -20.51 -0.34
C THR A 111 -7.08 -19.18 -0.28
N SER A 112 -8.19 -19.12 0.42
CA SER A 112 -8.98 -17.88 0.55
C SER A 112 -8.18 -16.78 1.26
N PHE A 113 -7.38 -17.12 2.28
CA PHE A 113 -6.51 -16.15 2.93
C PHE A 113 -5.43 -15.64 1.98
N GLU A 114 -4.72 -16.53 1.30
CA GLU A 114 -3.71 -16.13 0.30
C GLU A 114 -4.31 -15.25 -0.78
N ALA A 115 -5.53 -15.55 -1.24
CA ALA A 115 -6.21 -14.76 -2.25
C ALA A 115 -6.56 -13.35 -1.75
N ILE A 116 -7.05 -13.21 -0.51
CA ILE A 116 -7.35 -11.90 0.08
C ILE A 116 -6.08 -11.10 0.29
N PHE A 117 -5.02 -11.73 0.82
CA PHE A 117 -3.72 -11.07 0.98
C PHE A 117 -3.13 -10.66 -0.37
N THR A 118 -3.29 -11.48 -1.42
CA THR A 118 -2.89 -11.12 -2.80
C THR A 118 -3.67 -9.91 -3.32
N GLY A 119 -4.98 -9.87 -3.10
CA GLY A 119 -5.79 -8.71 -3.44
C GLY A 119 -5.32 -7.44 -2.74
N ALA A 120 -5.07 -7.52 -1.44
CA ALA A 120 -4.60 -6.39 -0.65
C ALA A 120 -3.21 -5.91 -1.09
N LEU A 121 -2.28 -6.84 -1.38
CA LEU A 121 -0.92 -6.48 -1.79
C LEU A 121 -0.85 -5.77 -3.15
N VAL A 122 -1.72 -6.11 -4.11
CA VAL A 122 -1.72 -5.46 -5.44
C VAL A 122 -2.47 -4.14 -5.45
N ALA A 123 -3.25 -3.84 -4.41
CA ALA A 123 -4.08 -2.65 -4.36
C ALA A 123 -3.31 -1.37 -3.99
N ILE A 124 -2.15 -1.46 -3.34
CA ILE A 124 -1.48 -0.30 -2.74
C ILE A 124 -0.27 0.12 -3.56
N SER A 125 -0.26 1.40 -3.98
CA SER A 125 0.84 1.99 -4.76
C SER A 125 1.98 2.47 -3.85
N SER A 126 3.19 2.65 -4.42
CA SER A 126 4.35 3.18 -3.70
C SER A 126 4.42 4.70 -3.77
N THR A 127 4.34 5.34 -2.61
CA THR A 127 4.55 6.79 -2.45
C THR A 127 5.99 7.17 -2.77
N THR A 128 6.96 6.39 -2.29
CA THR A 128 8.39 6.66 -2.45
C THR A 128 8.83 6.65 -3.92
N ILE A 129 8.38 5.67 -4.71
CA ILE A 129 8.69 5.57 -6.13
C ILE A 129 8.09 6.75 -6.88
N LEU A 130 6.87 7.11 -6.55
CA LEU A 130 6.14 8.20 -7.18
C LEU A 130 6.82 9.56 -6.96
N VAL A 131 7.19 9.87 -5.70
CA VAL A 131 7.90 11.10 -5.34
C VAL A 131 9.18 11.25 -6.15
N LYS A 132 10.00 10.20 -6.19
CA LYS A 132 11.27 10.21 -6.92
C LYS A 132 11.06 10.35 -8.42
N ALA A 133 10.17 9.55 -9.01
CA ALA A 133 9.92 9.60 -10.45
C ALA A 133 9.37 10.97 -10.90
N PHE A 134 8.45 11.56 -10.13
CA PHE A 134 7.91 12.89 -10.45
C PHE A 134 8.98 13.99 -10.33
N ALA A 135 9.84 13.91 -9.31
CA ALA A 135 10.95 14.85 -9.13
C ALA A 135 11.97 14.75 -10.29
N GLU A 136 12.36 13.53 -10.69
CA GLU A 136 13.32 13.28 -11.77
C GLU A 136 12.77 13.70 -13.15
N ILE A 137 11.48 13.47 -13.40
CA ILE A 137 10.84 13.82 -14.68
C ILE A 137 10.42 15.30 -14.72
N GLY A 138 10.37 15.96 -13.55
CA GLY A 138 9.96 17.37 -13.43
C GLY A 138 8.44 17.57 -13.54
N ILE A 139 7.63 16.56 -13.19
CA ILE A 139 6.17 16.65 -13.22
C ILE A 139 5.68 17.48 -12.03
N LYS A 140 4.91 18.55 -12.32
CA LYS A 140 4.38 19.50 -11.33
C LYS A 140 2.92 19.84 -11.63
N GLY A 141 2.26 20.52 -10.69
CA GLY A 141 0.91 21.09 -10.86
C GLY A 141 -0.20 20.10 -10.47
N ARG A 142 -1.39 20.29 -11.05
CA ARG A 142 -2.62 19.59 -10.65
C ARG A 142 -2.52 18.06 -10.66
N ILE A 143 -1.77 17.50 -11.60
CA ILE A 143 -1.58 16.05 -11.67
C ILE A 143 -0.86 15.50 -10.43
N THR A 144 0.16 16.23 -9.96
CA THR A 144 0.90 15.88 -8.75
C THR A 144 -0.04 15.88 -7.53
N GLU A 145 -0.84 16.94 -7.38
CA GLU A 145 -1.80 17.04 -6.27
C GLU A 145 -2.82 15.90 -6.27
N ILE A 146 -3.36 15.54 -7.44
CA ILE A 146 -4.33 14.45 -7.58
C ILE A 146 -3.68 13.12 -7.20
N VAL A 147 -2.54 12.80 -7.80
CA VAL A 147 -1.89 11.52 -7.61
C VAL A 147 -1.43 11.33 -6.16
N PHE A 148 -0.81 12.35 -5.55
CA PHE A 148 -0.44 12.27 -4.13
C PHE A 148 -1.64 12.20 -3.19
N SER A 149 -2.76 12.86 -3.54
CA SER A 149 -3.99 12.74 -2.76
C SER A 149 -4.56 11.32 -2.78
N ILE A 150 -4.47 10.63 -3.94
CA ILE A 150 -4.91 9.24 -4.07
C ILE A 150 -4.04 8.34 -3.19
N VAL A 151 -2.72 8.44 -3.31
CA VAL A 151 -1.78 7.60 -2.55
C VAL A 151 -1.95 7.79 -1.03
N ILE A 152 -2.17 9.03 -0.55
CA ILE A 152 -2.46 9.28 0.87
C ILE A 152 -3.70 8.50 1.34
N VAL A 153 -4.71 8.37 0.49
CA VAL A 153 -5.91 7.60 0.83
C VAL A 153 -5.64 6.10 0.69
N GLU A 154 -4.91 5.65 -0.34
CA GLU A 154 -4.47 4.25 -0.47
C GLU A 154 -3.66 3.80 0.77
N ASP A 155 -2.74 4.62 1.26
CA ASP A 155 -1.95 4.33 2.48
C ASP A 155 -2.85 4.16 3.71
N LEU A 156 -3.88 4.98 3.84
CA LEU A 156 -4.86 4.82 4.90
C LEU A 156 -5.69 3.53 4.74
N VAL A 157 -6.11 3.21 3.52
CA VAL A 157 -6.78 1.94 3.19
C VAL A 157 -5.86 0.76 3.50
N ALA A 158 -4.55 0.86 3.19
CA ALA A 158 -3.57 -0.18 3.53
C ALA A 158 -3.47 -0.45 5.03
N VAL A 159 -3.43 0.60 5.85
CA VAL A 159 -3.41 0.47 7.32
C VAL A 159 -4.68 -0.19 7.84
N LEU A 160 -5.84 0.19 7.30
CA LEU A 160 -7.12 -0.43 7.66
C LEU A 160 -7.21 -1.89 7.21
N LEU A 161 -6.78 -2.20 5.98
CA LEU A 161 -6.69 -3.57 5.47
C LEU A 161 -5.77 -4.41 6.34
N LEU A 162 -4.59 -3.90 6.70
CA LEU A 162 -3.65 -4.58 7.57
C LEU A 162 -4.29 -4.94 8.92
N ALA A 163 -5.02 -4.01 9.52
CA ALA A 163 -5.69 -4.23 10.79
C ALA A 163 -6.82 -5.29 10.68
N ILE A 164 -7.61 -5.23 9.60
CA ILE A 164 -8.70 -6.19 9.35
C ILE A 164 -8.14 -7.59 9.07
N LEU A 165 -7.11 -7.67 8.23
CA LEU A 165 -6.47 -8.93 7.88
C LEU A 165 -5.81 -9.58 9.10
N THR A 166 -5.14 -8.78 9.95
CA THR A 166 -4.57 -9.26 11.20
C THR A 166 -5.64 -9.83 12.13
N ALA A 167 -6.75 -9.12 12.30
CA ALA A 167 -7.85 -9.55 13.16
C ALA A 167 -8.60 -10.76 12.60
N ALA A 168 -8.79 -10.85 11.28
CA ALA A 168 -9.40 -11.98 10.61
C ALA A 168 -8.53 -13.25 10.73
N ALA A 169 -7.21 -13.09 10.56
CA ALA A 169 -6.23 -14.17 10.67
C ALA A 169 -6.09 -14.70 12.11
N SER A 170 -6.27 -13.83 13.12
CA SER A 170 -6.17 -14.19 14.55
C SER A 170 -7.38 -14.96 15.10
N GLY A 171 -8.28 -15.50 14.24
CA GLY A 171 -9.37 -16.40 14.64
C GLY A 171 -10.78 -15.86 14.47
N ALA A 172 -10.98 -14.63 14.00
CA ALA A 172 -12.32 -14.09 13.71
C ALA A 172 -13.01 -14.78 12.51
N GLY A 173 -12.23 -15.41 11.62
CA GLY A 173 -12.71 -16.05 10.41
C GLY A 173 -13.22 -15.06 9.35
N LEU A 174 -13.66 -15.58 8.20
CA LEU A 174 -14.11 -14.80 7.04
C LEU A 174 -15.65 -14.79 6.88
N SER A 175 -16.42 -15.14 7.92
CA SER A 175 -17.87 -15.02 7.85
C SER A 175 -18.30 -13.55 7.93
N ALA A 176 -19.42 -13.19 7.28
CA ALA A 176 -19.92 -11.82 7.27
C ALA A 176 -20.14 -11.26 8.69
N GLY A 177 -20.70 -12.08 9.60
CA GLY A 177 -20.90 -11.67 11.00
C GLY A 177 -19.58 -11.45 11.76
N ALA A 178 -18.57 -12.32 11.53
CA ALA A 178 -17.24 -12.16 12.11
C ALA A 178 -16.54 -10.90 11.59
N LEU A 179 -16.65 -10.61 10.29
CA LEU A 179 -16.09 -9.40 9.69
C LEU A 179 -16.73 -8.14 10.27
N VAL A 180 -18.04 -8.07 10.36
CA VAL A 180 -18.75 -6.92 10.98
C VAL A 180 -18.29 -6.71 12.42
N LYS A 181 -18.20 -7.78 13.23
CA LYS A 181 -17.70 -7.70 14.61
C LYS A 181 -16.25 -7.22 14.67
N THR A 182 -15.40 -7.72 13.76
CA THR A 182 -13.99 -7.31 13.64
C THR A 182 -13.86 -5.84 13.28
N VAL A 183 -14.60 -5.39 12.27
CA VAL A 183 -14.61 -3.96 11.86
C VAL A 183 -15.14 -3.06 12.97
N ALA A 184 -16.23 -3.46 13.67
CA ALA A 184 -16.75 -2.68 14.79
C ALA A 184 -15.77 -2.60 15.96
N ARG A 185 -15.06 -3.70 16.28
CA ARG A 185 -14.00 -3.71 17.31
C ARG A 185 -12.82 -2.84 16.92
N LEU A 186 -12.38 -2.92 15.66
CA LEU A 186 -11.33 -2.08 15.12
C LEU A 186 -11.72 -0.60 15.17
N ALA A 187 -12.92 -0.25 14.72
CA ALA A 187 -13.41 1.12 14.76
C ALA A 187 -13.47 1.65 16.21
N GLY A 188 -13.96 0.86 17.15
CA GLY A 188 -13.97 1.20 18.57
C GLY A 188 -12.55 1.45 19.11
N PHE A 189 -11.62 0.56 18.80
CA PHE A 189 -10.21 0.73 19.15
C PHE A 189 -9.62 2.01 18.55
N LEU A 190 -9.78 2.24 17.23
CA LEU A 190 -9.25 3.42 16.56
C LEU A 190 -9.82 4.71 17.15
N ILE A 191 -11.13 4.76 17.40
CA ILE A 191 -11.78 5.92 18.01
C ILE A 191 -11.19 6.19 19.40
N ALA A 192 -11.10 5.16 20.25
CA ALA A 192 -10.56 5.30 21.61
C ALA A 192 -9.07 5.71 21.59
N PHE A 193 -8.27 5.03 20.77
CA PHE A 193 -6.83 5.27 20.64
C PHE A 193 -6.54 6.70 20.14
N VAL A 194 -7.25 7.13 19.09
CA VAL A 194 -7.11 8.48 18.54
C VAL A 194 -7.64 9.53 19.51
N ALA A 195 -8.80 9.32 20.14
CA ALA A 195 -9.37 10.27 21.07
C ALA A 195 -8.45 10.53 22.29
N VAL A 196 -7.98 9.45 22.92
CA VAL A 196 -7.03 9.56 24.05
C VAL A 196 -5.69 10.11 23.56
N GLY A 197 -5.20 9.62 22.41
CA GLY A 197 -3.96 10.06 21.80
C GLY A 197 -3.94 11.55 21.50
N LEU A 198 -5.01 12.11 20.92
CA LEU A 198 -5.13 13.56 20.65
C LEU A 198 -5.16 14.42 21.91
N MET A 199 -5.58 13.86 23.04
CA MET A 199 -5.55 14.57 24.33
C MET A 199 -4.13 14.61 24.92
N VAL A 200 -3.36 13.54 24.77
CA VAL A 200 -2.07 13.35 25.45
C VAL A 200 -0.89 13.72 24.56
N VAL A 201 -0.80 13.10 23.38
CA VAL A 201 0.40 13.15 22.51
C VAL A 201 0.75 14.57 22.04
N PRO A 202 -0.19 15.40 21.53
CA PRO A 202 0.15 16.74 21.09
C PRO A 202 0.62 17.65 22.24
N ARG A 203 0.09 17.46 23.47
CA ARG A 203 0.53 18.24 24.63
C ARG A 203 1.94 17.85 25.06
N LEU A 204 2.21 16.54 25.10
CA LEU A 204 3.51 16.00 25.44
C LEU A 204 4.58 16.48 24.45
N MET A 205 4.32 16.32 23.15
CA MET A 205 5.29 16.69 22.12
C MET A 205 5.58 18.19 22.08
N ARG A 206 4.57 19.03 22.24
CA ARG A 206 4.79 20.48 22.38
C ARG A 206 5.64 20.85 23.60
N ALA A 207 5.48 20.14 24.72
CA ALA A 207 6.32 20.36 25.90
C ALA A 207 7.77 19.94 25.63
N VAL A 208 7.98 18.82 24.93
CA VAL A 208 9.33 18.33 24.57
C VAL A 208 10.02 19.31 23.59
N VAL A 209 9.36 19.71 22.51
CA VAL A 209 9.94 20.63 21.50
C VAL A 209 10.28 21.98 22.12
N ARG A 210 9.54 22.47 23.11
CA ARG A 210 9.85 23.72 23.84
C ARG A 210 11.21 23.69 24.54
N LEU A 211 11.77 22.52 24.83
CA LEU A 211 13.11 22.39 25.38
C LEU A 211 14.20 22.77 24.37
N ARG A 212 13.86 22.92 23.08
CA ARG A 212 14.75 23.31 21.97
C ARG A 212 16.01 22.44 21.86
N ARG A 213 15.91 21.14 22.17
CA ARG A 213 17.00 20.18 22.06
C ARG A 213 16.61 19.08 21.06
N ALA A 214 17.28 19.08 19.91
CA ALA A 214 17.02 18.12 18.81
C ALA A 214 17.12 16.66 19.26
N GLU A 215 18.16 16.34 20.04
CA GLU A 215 18.38 15.00 20.60
C GLU A 215 17.19 14.55 21.48
N THR A 216 16.77 15.41 22.42
CA THR A 216 15.65 15.12 23.32
C THR A 216 14.35 14.93 22.53
N THR A 217 14.11 15.76 21.51
CA THR A 217 12.93 15.66 20.64
C THR A 217 12.93 14.36 19.86
N LEU A 218 14.06 13.96 19.28
CA LEU A 218 14.20 12.72 18.55
C LEU A 218 13.93 11.51 19.46
N VAL A 219 14.63 11.42 20.58
CA VAL A 219 14.50 10.30 21.52
C VAL A 219 13.06 10.19 22.06
N ALA A 220 12.45 11.31 22.45
CA ALA A 220 11.08 11.32 22.93
C ALA A 220 10.07 10.91 21.85
N SER A 221 10.26 11.35 20.60
CA SER A 221 9.39 11.01 19.47
C SER A 221 9.46 9.52 19.13
N VAL A 222 10.68 8.98 19.06
CA VAL A 222 10.91 7.56 18.78
C VAL A 222 10.44 6.69 19.95
N GLY A 223 10.70 7.10 21.19
CA GLY A 223 10.21 6.41 22.39
C GLY A 223 8.68 6.36 22.46
N LEU A 224 8.01 7.48 22.11
CA LEU A 224 6.55 7.52 22.00
C LEU A 224 6.04 6.61 20.89
N CYS A 225 6.71 6.59 19.72
CA CYS A 225 6.38 5.69 18.62
C CYS A 225 6.39 4.23 19.07
N PHE A 226 7.50 3.77 19.67
CA PHE A 226 7.61 2.39 20.16
C PHE A 226 6.61 2.08 21.27
N GLY A 227 6.37 3.02 22.19
CA GLY A 227 5.38 2.85 23.26
C GLY A 227 3.96 2.65 22.72
N LEU A 228 3.53 3.45 21.75
CA LEU A 228 2.20 3.34 21.15
C LEU A 228 2.10 2.12 20.20
N ALA A 229 3.18 1.76 19.50
CA ALA A 229 3.24 0.53 18.70
C ALA A 229 3.09 -0.71 19.60
N LEU A 230 3.77 -0.74 20.74
CA LEU A 230 3.66 -1.82 21.71
C LEU A 230 2.26 -1.88 22.33
N LEU A 231 1.65 -0.74 22.65
CA LEU A 231 0.28 -0.68 23.13
C LEU A 231 -0.72 -1.27 22.12
N ALA A 232 -0.58 -0.94 20.83
CA ALA A 232 -1.41 -1.51 19.78
C ALA A 232 -1.24 -3.03 19.70
N ARG A 233 0.00 -3.54 19.80
CA ARG A 233 0.29 -4.98 19.82
C ARG A 233 -0.36 -5.68 21.01
N GLN A 234 -0.31 -5.11 22.21
CA GLN A 234 -0.97 -5.67 23.40
C GLN A 234 -2.50 -5.75 23.26
N MET A 235 -3.07 -4.86 22.47
CA MET A 235 -4.51 -4.87 22.15
C MET A 235 -4.88 -5.78 20.97
N GLY A 236 -3.92 -6.54 20.42
CA GLY A 236 -4.11 -7.50 19.33
C GLY A 236 -4.08 -6.90 17.93
N TYR A 237 -3.47 -5.72 17.77
CA TYR A 237 -3.27 -5.07 16.47
C TYR A 237 -1.80 -5.06 16.05
N SER A 238 -1.52 -4.73 14.78
CA SER A 238 -0.15 -4.71 14.28
C SER A 238 0.67 -3.54 14.86
N VAL A 239 1.96 -3.77 15.10
CA VAL A 239 2.90 -2.73 15.52
C VAL A 239 3.01 -1.61 14.48
N ALA A 240 2.91 -1.97 13.19
CA ALA A 240 2.94 -1.03 12.08
C ALA A 240 1.78 -0.01 12.16
N MET A 241 0.55 -0.48 12.43
CA MET A 241 -0.60 0.38 12.64
C MET A 241 -0.42 1.30 13.85
N GLY A 242 0.08 0.76 14.98
CA GLY A 242 0.35 1.55 16.18
C GLY A 242 1.36 2.65 15.92
N ALA A 243 2.44 2.35 15.19
CA ALA A 243 3.46 3.32 14.80
C ALA A 243 2.92 4.41 13.86
N PHE A 244 2.11 4.02 12.85
CA PHE A 244 1.43 4.99 11.97
C PHE A 244 0.54 5.95 12.76
N LEU A 245 -0.30 5.43 13.65
CA LEU A 245 -1.17 6.24 14.48
C LEU A 245 -0.36 7.17 15.41
N ALA A 246 0.76 6.68 15.97
CA ALA A 246 1.67 7.50 16.76
C ALA A 246 2.17 8.71 15.96
N GLY A 247 2.63 8.48 14.73
CA GLY A 247 3.08 9.54 13.82
C GLY A 247 1.99 10.54 13.49
N ALA A 248 0.78 10.07 13.16
CA ALA A 248 -0.38 10.91 12.89
C ALA A 248 -0.76 11.78 14.11
N LEU A 249 -0.71 11.22 15.31
CA LEU A 249 -0.99 11.96 16.55
C LEU A 249 0.09 13.02 16.85
N VAL A 250 1.35 12.71 16.59
CA VAL A 250 2.47 13.65 16.70
C VAL A 250 2.33 14.78 15.67
N SER A 251 1.92 14.47 14.43
CA SER A 251 1.67 15.47 13.36
C SER A 251 0.62 16.52 13.80
N GLU A 252 -0.40 16.14 14.56
CA GLU A 252 -1.44 17.03 15.06
C GLU A 252 -0.95 17.95 16.20
N SER A 253 0.29 17.79 16.70
CA SER A 253 0.90 18.73 17.67
C SER A 253 1.21 20.10 17.04
N GLY A 254 1.30 20.17 15.71
CA GLY A 254 1.79 21.32 14.95
C GLY A 254 3.29 21.31 14.71
N GLU A 255 4.04 20.45 15.40
CA GLU A 255 5.51 20.32 15.33
C GLU A 255 5.95 19.13 14.43
N GLY A 256 5.01 18.51 13.70
CA GLY A 256 5.25 17.31 12.91
C GLY A 256 6.38 17.48 11.91
N HIS A 257 6.53 18.64 11.28
CA HIS A 257 7.56 18.90 10.28
C HIS A 257 8.98 18.95 10.88
N GLU A 258 9.14 19.55 12.05
CA GLU A 258 10.42 19.58 12.76
C GLU A 258 10.81 18.17 13.20
N ILE A 259 9.87 17.43 13.77
CA ILE A 259 10.08 16.04 14.23
C ILE A 259 10.41 15.14 13.03
N GLN A 260 9.71 15.30 11.91
CA GLN A 260 9.96 14.55 10.69
C GLN A 260 11.42 14.71 10.22
N ARG A 261 11.94 15.94 10.18
CA ARG A 261 13.34 16.20 9.81
C ARG A 261 14.34 15.47 10.70
N LEU A 262 14.05 15.36 12.00
CA LEU A 262 14.93 14.67 12.95
C LEU A 262 14.84 13.15 12.81
N VAL A 263 13.66 12.61 12.51
CA VAL A 263 13.41 11.17 12.37
C VAL A 263 13.89 10.65 11.00
N GLU A 264 13.84 11.46 9.96
CA GLU A 264 14.11 11.07 8.57
C GLU A 264 15.43 10.31 8.37
N PRO A 265 16.60 10.76 8.90
CA PRO A 265 17.84 10.01 8.73
C PRO A 265 17.82 8.63 9.40
N VAL A 266 17.17 8.53 10.56
CA VAL A 266 17.01 7.27 11.30
C VAL A 266 16.08 6.34 10.53
N ARG A 267 14.94 6.86 10.07
CA ARG A 267 14.01 6.12 9.20
C ARG A 267 14.71 5.57 7.96
N ASP A 268 15.49 6.39 7.25
CA ASP A 268 16.12 5.99 6.00
C ASP A 268 17.13 4.86 6.20
N MET A 269 17.89 4.89 7.30
CA MET A 269 18.82 3.82 7.66
C MET A 269 18.07 2.51 7.95
N PHE A 270 17.03 2.55 8.76
CA PHE A 270 16.25 1.36 9.11
C PHE A 270 15.36 0.88 7.96
N ALA A 271 14.89 1.78 7.09
CA ALA A 271 14.19 1.42 5.87
C ALA A 271 15.12 0.65 4.91
N ALA A 272 16.39 1.06 4.77
CA ALA A 272 17.37 0.30 4.00
C ALA A 272 17.52 -1.13 4.55
N ILE A 273 17.65 -1.29 5.87
CA ILE A 273 17.75 -2.62 6.52
C ILE A 273 16.46 -3.44 6.28
N PHE A 274 15.29 -2.81 6.40
CA PHE A 274 14.01 -3.46 6.09
C PHE A 274 13.98 -3.99 4.66
N PHE A 275 14.28 -3.16 3.66
CA PHE A 275 14.26 -3.61 2.26
C PHE A 275 15.34 -4.65 1.95
N VAL A 276 16.50 -4.61 2.61
CA VAL A 276 17.51 -5.69 2.52
C VAL A 276 16.95 -6.98 3.12
N SER A 277 16.30 -6.92 4.28
CA SER A 277 15.64 -8.09 4.87
C SER A 277 14.58 -8.68 3.94
N VAL A 278 13.75 -7.80 3.32
CA VAL A 278 12.78 -8.22 2.30
C VAL A 278 13.48 -8.92 1.13
N GLY A 279 14.61 -8.37 0.69
CA GLY A 279 15.42 -8.95 -0.38
C GLY A 279 16.01 -10.33 -0.03
N MET A 280 16.39 -10.55 1.25
CA MET A 280 16.89 -11.84 1.72
C MET A 280 15.85 -12.97 1.67
N LEU A 281 14.57 -12.63 1.75
CA LEU A 281 13.45 -13.57 1.63
C LEU A 281 13.09 -13.90 0.17
N ILE A 282 13.78 -13.30 -0.80
CA ILE A 282 13.60 -13.66 -2.21
C ILE A 282 14.25 -15.02 -2.45
N GLU A 283 13.42 -16.02 -2.68
CA GLU A 283 13.87 -17.34 -3.14
C GLU A 283 13.71 -17.41 -4.66
N PRO A 284 14.83 -17.34 -5.46
CA PRO A 284 14.76 -17.31 -6.92
C PRO A 284 14.04 -18.53 -7.51
N ARG A 285 14.16 -19.67 -6.84
CA ARG A 285 13.48 -20.90 -7.23
C ARG A 285 11.95 -20.77 -7.14
N GLU A 286 11.45 -20.21 -6.04
CA GLU A 286 10.03 -19.96 -5.87
C GLU A 286 9.48 -18.94 -6.87
N VAL A 287 10.24 -17.87 -7.15
CA VAL A 287 9.90 -16.89 -8.18
C VAL A 287 9.79 -17.57 -9.56
N TYR A 288 10.72 -18.46 -9.89
CA TYR A 288 10.69 -19.21 -11.15
C TYR A 288 9.50 -20.16 -11.22
N HIS A 289 9.23 -20.93 -10.17
CA HIS A 289 8.08 -21.83 -10.10
C HIS A 289 6.74 -21.11 -10.20
N HIS A 290 6.64 -19.91 -9.63
CA HIS A 290 5.43 -19.08 -9.68
C HIS A 290 5.49 -17.99 -10.76
N GLY A 291 6.38 -18.11 -11.77
CA GLY A 291 6.58 -17.08 -12.80
C GLY A 291 5.30 -16.68 -13.54
N GLY A 292 4.40 -17.64 -13.81
CA GLY A 292 3.09 -17.36 -14.39
C GLY A 292 2.22 -16.48 -13.50
N ALA A 293 2.24 -16.70 -12.17
CA ALA A 293 1.52 -15.87 -11.21
C ALA A 293 2.14 -14.47 -11.10
N VAL A 294 3.47 -14.37 -11.09
CA VAL A 294 4.19 -13.08 -11.07
C VAL A 294 3.81 -12.23 -12.28
N LEU A 295 3.83 -12.80 -13.48
CA LEU A 295 3.48 -12.09 -14.72
C LEU A 295 1.99 -11.72 -14.76
N ALA A 296 1.11 -12.60 -14.31
CA ALA A 296 -0.33 -12.32 -14.25
C ALA A 296 -0.63 -11.18 -13.25
N LEU A 297 -0.05 -11.22 -12.05
CA LEU A 297 -0.22 -10.17 -11.06
C LEU A 297 0.41 -8.85 -11.52
N MET A 298 1.58 -8.88 -12.17
CA MET A 298 2.15 -7.70 -12.82
C MET A 298 1.18 -7.10 -13.84
N GLY A 299 0.61 -7.94 -14.73
CA GLY A 299 -0.39 -7.50 -15.70
C GLY A 299 -1.62 -6.88 -15.04
N ILE A 300 -2.12 -7.49 -13.96
CA ILE A 300 -3.24 -6.96 -13.16
C ILE A 300 -2.88 -5.60 -12.57
N VAL A 301 -1.68 -5.43 -12.00
CA VAL A 301 -1.25 -4.14 -11.45
C VAL A 301 -1.20 -3.08 -12.55
N LEU A 302 -0.59 -3.37 -13.69
CA LEU A 302 -0.45 -2.41 -14.79
C LEU A 302 -1.80 -2.01 -15.38
N VAL A 303 -2.65 -2.99 -15.70
CA VAL A 303 -3.94 -2.75 -16.36
C VAL A 303 -5.01 -2.35 -15.34
N GLY A 304 -5.08 -3.02 -14.21
CA GLY A 304 -6.08 -2.76 -13.17
C GLY A 304 -5.93 -1.39 -12.54
N LYS A 305 -4.69 -0.97 -12.22
CA LYS A 305 -4.41 0.40 -11.74
C LYS A 305 -4.74 1.45 -12.81
N LEU A 306 -4.32 1.22 -14.05
CA LEU A 306 -4.67 2.12 -15.16
C LEU A 306 -6.20 2.29 -15.26
N LEU A 307 -6.95 1.21 -15.27
CA LEU A 307 -8.40 1.26 -15.40
C LEU A 307 -9.07 1.83 -14.14
N GLY A 308 -8.78 1.28 -12.96
CA GLY A 308 -9.41 1.67 -11.70
C GLY A 308 -9.19 3.13 -11.35
N VAL A 309 -7.94 3.60 -11.42
CA VAL A 309 -7.59 5.00 -11.16
C VAL A 309 -8.15 5.91 -12.25
N SER A 310 -8.07 5.52 -13.55
CA SER A 310 -8.58 6.37 -14.63
C SER A 310 -10.09 6.53 -14.54
N VAL A 311 -10.83 5.45 -14.31
CA VAL A 311 -12.29 5.48 -14.16
C VAL A 311 -12.66 6.28 -12.90
N GLY A 312 -12.04 5.95 -11.76
CA GLY A 312 -12.30 6.65 -10.49
C GLY A 312 -11.99 8.14 -10.59
N SER A 313 -10.87 8.52 -11.20
CA SER A 313 -10.47 9.91 -11.40
C SER A 313 -11.40 10.66 -12.34
N PHE A 314 -11.84 10.02 -13.41
CA PHE A 314 -12.83 10.58 -14.34
C PHE A 314 -14.18 10.81 -13.65
N LEU A 315 -14.70 9.80 -12.93
CA LEU A 315 -15.93 9.92 -12.15
C LEU A 315 -15.83 10.97 -11.03
N ALA A 316 -14.64 11.17 -10.50
CA ALA A 316 -14.36 12.25 -9.56
C ALA A 316 -14.28 13.63 -10.25
N GLY A 317 -14.55 13.77 -11.56
CA GLY A 317 -14.60 15.05 -12.31
C GLY A 317 -13.24 15.55 -12.78
N ASN A 318 -12.18 14.73 -12.75
CA ASN A 318 -10.94 15.08 -13.40
C ASN A 318 -11.06 14.79 -14.91
N GLY A 319 -10.53 15.67 -15.75
CA GLY A 319 -10.59 15.46 -17.20
C GLY A 319 -9.93 14.17 -17.64
N LEU A 320 -10.36 13.58 -18.74
CA LEU A 320 -9.93 12.27 -19.23
C LEU A 320 -8.39 12.12 -19.32
N LYS A 321 -7.71 13.11 -19.87
CA LYS A 321 -6.23 13.11 -19.96
C LYS A 321 -5.55 13.02 -18.59
N THR A 322 -6.05 13.79 -17.64
CA THR A 322 -5.54 13.80 -16.27
C THR A 322 -5.80 12.45 -15.60
N SER A 323 -6.96 11.86 -15.84
CA SER A 323 -7.35 10.56 -15.28
C SER A 323 -6.46 9.43 -15.79
N ILE A 324 -6.21 9.36 -17.10
CA ILE A 324 -5.30 8.36 -17.70
C ILE A 324 -3.86 8.56 -17.18
N ARG A 325 -3.39 9.82 -17.08
CA ARG A 325 -2.07 10.12 -16.53
C ARG A 325 -1.93 9.67 -15.08
N ALA A 326 -2.97 9.88 -14.26
CA ALA A 326 -2.97 9.41 -12.89
C ALA A 326 -2.90 7.88 -12.82
N GLY A 327 -3.69 7.16 -13.62
CA GLY A 327 -3.68 5.70 -13.67
C GLY A 327 -2.32 5.11 -14.06
N LEU A 328 -1.67 5.66 -15.08
CA LEU A 328 -0.33 5.23 -15.49
C LEU A 328 0.74 5.57 -14.45
N SER A 329 0.55 6.63 -13.67
CA SER A 329 1.50 7.02 -12.63
C SER A 329 1.44 6.13 -11.40
N LEU A 330 0.30 5.49 -11.13
CA LEU A 330 0.07 4.65 -9.96
C LEU A 330 0.24 3.13 -10.24
N ALA A 331 0.69 2.76 -11.42
CA ALA A 331 0.79 1.36 -11.86
C ALA A 331 2.02 0.61 -11.28
N GLN A 332 2.26 0.74 -9.99
CA GLN A 332 3.27 -0.02 -9.23
C GLN A 332 2.75 -0.33 -7.83
N ILE A 333 3.26 -1.43 -7.21
CA ILE A 333 2.96 -1.76 -5.83
C ILE A 333 4.05 -1.27 -4.87
N GLY A 334 3.64 -0.94 -3.64
CA GLY A 334 4.47 -0.27 -2.65
C GLY A 334 4.96 -1.16 -1.51
N GLU A 335 5.60 -0.52 -0.55
CA GLU A 335 6.14 -1.13 0.66
C GLU A 335 5.09 -1.77 1.57
N PHE A 336 3.86 -1.24 1.58
CA PHE A 336 2.75 -1.86 2.32
C PHE A 336 2.45 -3.29 1.87
N SER A 337 2.69 -3.61 0.60
CA SER A 337 2.50 -4.96 0.07
C SER A 337 3.37 -5.99 0.82
N PHE A 338 4.61 -5.63 1.14
CA PHE A 338 5.51 -6.49 1.91
C PHE A 338 5.08 -6.63 3.36
N ILE A 339 4.61 -5.54 3.97
CA ILE A 339 4.12 -5.53 5.35
C ILE A 339 2.88 -6.42 5.47
N ILE A 340 1.95 -6.29 4.54
CA ILE A 340 0.72 -7.09 4.49
C ILE A 340 1.06 -8.59 4.39
N VAL A 341 1.91 -8.96 3.42
CA VAL A 341 2.28 -10.37 3.23
C VAL A 341 3.11 -10.89 4.42
N GLY A 342 4.03 -10.08 4.94
CA GLY A 342 4.82 -10.42 6.13
C GLY A 342 3.95 -10.72 7.34
N VAL A 343 2.90 -9.94 7.58
CA VAL A 343 1.92 -10.22 8.65
C VAL A 343 1.17 -11.53 8.37
N GLY A 344 0.73 -11.77 7.13
CA GLY A 344 0.05 -13.02 6.77
C GLY A 344 0.93 -14.26 6.98
N THR A 345 2.21 -14.16 6.66
CA THR A 345 3.20 -15.22 6.86
C THR A 345 3.48 -15.44 8.35
N SER A 346 3.68 -14.37 9.12
CA SER A 346 3.95 -14.46 10.57
C SER A 346 2.77 -15.05 11.36
N LEU A 347 1.54 -14.85 10.88
CA LEU A 347 0.34 -15.45 11.46
C LEU A 347 0.06 -16.88 10.94
N GLY A 348 0.89 -17.40 10.04
CA GLY A 348 0.75 -18.75 9.50
C GLY A 348 -0.46 -18.98 8.58
N VAL A 349 -1.14 -17.90 8.13
CA VAL A 349 -2.32 -17.99 7.25
C VAL A 349 -1.98 -17.88 5.77
N VAL A 350 -0.75 -17.48 5.47
CA VAL A 350 -0.19 -17.36 4.12
C VAL A 350 1.08 -18.18 4.04
N ARG A 351 1.20 -19.00 2.99
CA ARG A 351 2.42 -19.79 2.75
C ARG A 351 3.59 -18.90 2.32
N SER A 352 4.80 -19.35 2.59
CA SER A 352 6.05 -18.59 2.37
C SER A 352 6.28 -18.13 0.93
N PHE A 353 5.77 -18.86 -0.08
CA PHE A 353 5.95 -18.52 -1.50
C PHE A 353 5.34 -17.16 -1.90
N LEU A 354 4.30 -16.69 -1.18
CA LEU A 354 3.64 -15.44 -1.55
C LEU A 354 4.56 -14.23 -1.32
N TYR A 355 5.48 -14.32 -0.38
CA TYR A 355 6.43 -13.24 -0.11
C TYR A 355 7.40 -13.01 -1.30
N PRO A 356 8.14 -14.01 -1.80
CA PRO A 356 8.95 -13.89 -3.02
C PRO A 356 8.15 -13.42 -4.24
N VAL A 357 6.91 -13.91 -4.40
CA VAL A 357 6.01 -13.46 -5.49
C VAL A 357 5.70 -11.96 -5.36
N ALA A 358 5.33 -11.49 -4.18
CA ALA A 358 5.04 -10.07 -3.93
C ALA A 358 6.26 -9.19 -4.24
N VAL A 359 7.46 -9.61 -3.80
CA VAL A 359 8.70 -8.87 -4.07
C VAL A 359 9.03 -8.85 -5.55
N ALA A 360 8.87 -9.96 -6.26
CA ALA A 360 9.10 -10.02 -7.70
C ALA A 360 8.14 -9.10 -8.48
N VAL A 361 6.84 -9.11 -8.14
CA VAL A 361 5.84 -8.20 -8.75
C VAL A 361 6.19 -6.75 -8.46
N SER A 362 6.56 -6.43 -7.23
CA SER A 362 6.97 -5.06 -6.84
C SER A 362 8.21 -4.61 -7.60
N ALA A 363 9.24 -5.44 -7.67
CA ALA A 363 10.47 -5.12 -8.40
C ALA A 363 10.19 -4.85 -9.90
N LEU A 364 9.42 -5.72 -10.55
CA LEU A 364 9.06 -5.57 -11.97
C LEU A 364 8.20 -4.33 -12.22
N THR A 365 7.19 -4.08 -11.39
CA THR A 365 6.33 -2.90 -11.54
C THR A 365 7.09 -1.61 -11.22
N THR A 366 8.01 -1.62 -10.24
CA THR A 366 8.90 -0.50 -9.92
C THR A 366 9.84 -0.18 -11.07
N LEU A 367 10.42 -1.20 -11.73
CA LEU A 367 11.27 -1.00 -12.91
C LEU A 367 10.51 -0.35 -14.07
N THR A 368 9.24 -0.70 -14.25
CA THR A 368 8.43 -0.17 -15.35
C THR A 368 7.85 1.23 -15.05
N ALA A 369 7.69 1.59 -13.77
CA ALA A 369 7.04 2.83 -13.34
C ALA A 369 7.63 4.13 -13.98
N PRO A 370 8.95 4.37 -14.01
CA PRO A 370 9.49 5.59 -14.63
C PRO A 370 9.15 5.72 -16.13
N TRP A 371 9.10 4.61 -16.84
CA TRP A 371 8.74 4.60 -18.27
C TRP A 371 7.24 4.86 -18.48
N LEU A 372 6.38 4.25 -17.67
CA LEU A 372 4.94 4.49 -17.70
C LEU A 372 4.59 5.94 -17.38
N ILE A 373 5.25 6.52 -16.37
CA ILE A 373 5.06 7.93 -15.97
C ILE A 373 5.48 8.87 -17.11
N ARG A 374 6.63 8.61 -17.76
CA ARG A 374 7.07 9.41 -18.92
C ARG A 374 6.12 9.26 -20.11
N ALA A 375 5.62 8.05 -20.36
CA ALA A 375 4.69 7.77 -21.45
C ALA A 375 3.26 8.25 -21.16
N ALA A 376 2.93 8.58 -19.92
CA ALA A 376 1.57 8.91 -19.51
C ALA A 376 0.98 10.12 -20.24
N GLY A 377 1.78 11.18 -20.47
CA GLY A 377 1.36 12.34 -21.25
C GLY A 377 1.04 12.00 -22.71
N PRO A 378 2.02 11.54 -23.48
CA PRO A 378 1.83 11.16 -24.89
C PRO A 378 0.73 10.12 -25.11
N LEU A 379 0.64 9.12 -24.21
CA LEU A 379 -0.37 8.06 -24.33
C LEU A 379 -1.78 8.58 -24.03
N ALA A 380 -1.95 9.42 -23.01
CA ALA A 380 -3.22 10.06 -22.71
C ALA A 380 -3.72 10.93 -23.88
N GLU A 381 -2.84 11.69 -24.53
CA GLU A 381 -3.18 12.46 -25.71
C GLU A 381 -3.58 11.59 -26.90
N ARG A 382 -2.86 10.47 -27.11
CA ARG A 382 -3.15 9.55 -28.21
C ARG A 382 -4.49 8.84 -28.03
N ILE A 383 -4.81 8.44 -26.79
CA ILE A 383 -6.11 7.85 -26.46
C ILE A 383 -7.22 8.88 -26.65
N ASP A 384 -7.05 10.08 -26.13
CA ASP A 384 -8.05 11.15 -26.26
C ASP A 384 -8.37 11.48 -27.72
N ARG A 385 -7.34 11.58 -28.59
CA ARG A 385 -7.52 11.82 -30.04
C ARG A 385 -8.22 10.67 -30.79
N ARG A 386 -8.11 9.43 -30.31
CA ARG A 386 -8.75 8.25 -30.94
C ARG A 386 -10.18 8.03 -30.50
N LEU A 387 -10.61 8.66 -29.42
CA LEU A 387 -11.98 8.54 -28.94
C LEU A 387 -12.97 9.24 -29.88
N PRO A 388 -14.19 8.71 -30.05
CA PRO A 388 -15.25 9.35 -30.80
C PRO A 388 -15.53 10.76 -30.27
N ARG A 389 -15.79 11.73 -31.15
CA ARG A 389 -16.06 13.13 -30.78
C ARG A 389 -17.21 13.26 -29.76
N ALA A 390 -18.23 12.43 -29.89
CA ALA A 390 -19.34 12.39 -28.93
C ALA A 390 -18.88 12.11 -27.50
N PHE A 391 -17.93 11.18 -27.33
CA PHE A 391 -17.38 10.85 -26.01
C PHE A 391 -16.47 11.97 -25.47
N GLN A 392 -15.68 12.61 -26.33
CA GLN A 392 -14.85 13.75 -25.94
C GLN A 392 -15.72 14.92 -25.45
N THR A 393 -16.82 15.23 -26.17
CA THR A 393 -17.78 16.28 -25.77
C THR A 393 -18.45 15.91 -24.45
N TYR A 394 -18.93 14.68 -24.30
CA TYR A 394 -19.50 14.20 -23.05
C TYR A 394 -18.52 14.32 -21.87
N ALA A 395 -17.29 13.89 -22.06
CA ALA A 395 -16.25 13.97 -21.03
C ALA A 395 -15.95 15.42 -20.60
N ALA A 396 -15.93 16.34 -21.57
CA ALA A 396 -15.72 17.77 -21.29
C ALA A 396 -16.92 18.39 -20.53
N LEU A 397 -18.15 18.09 -20.95
CA LEU A 397 -19.38 18.55 -20.29
C LEU A 397 -19.50 17.97 -18.87
N TYR A 398 -19.22 16.68 -18.69
CA TYR A 398 -19.23 16.04 -17.39
C TYR A 398 -18.20 16.70 -16.44
N GLY A 399 -16.98 16.94 -16.92
CA GLY A 399 -15.94 17.61 -16.14
C GLY A 399 -16.36 19.02 -15.70
N SER A 400 -16.93 19.82 -16.60
CA SER A 400 -17.41 21.18 -16.28
C SER A 400 -18.57 21.15 -15.27
N TRP A 401 -19.51 20.23 -15.43
CA TRP A 401 -20.63 20.05 -14.50
C TRP A 401 -20.17 19.67 -13.08
N VAL A 402 -19.22 18.75 -12.97
CA VAL A 402 -18.65 18.37 -11.66
C VAL A 402 -17.87 19.54 -11.06
N ASP A 403 -17.14 20.33 -11.85
CA ASP A 403 -16.42 21.51 -11.37
C ASP A 403 -17.39 22.61 -10.87
N GLU A 404 -18.54 22.78 -11.50
CA GLU A 404 -19.60 23.69 -11.02
C GLU A 404 -20.18 23.22 -9.69
N LEU A 405 -20.49 21.91 -9.55
CA LEU A 405 -20.94 21.34 -8.28
C LEU A 405 -19.95 21.52 -7.13
N ARG A 406 -18.65 21.56 -7.45
CA ARG A 406 -17.58 21.78 -6.46
C ARG A 406 -17.44 23.25 -6.04
N LYS A 407 -17.73 24.18 -6.94
CA LYS A 407 -17.67 25.63 -6.68
C LYS A 407 -18.82 26.11 -5.81
N ALA A 408 -19.90 25.32 -5.70
CA ALA A 408 -21.01 25.65 -4.81
C ALA A 408 -20.51 25.83 -3.37
N PRO A 409 -20.89 26.90 -2.66
CA PRO A 409 -20.38 27.17 -1.32
C PRO A 409 -20.66 26.00 -0.38
N PRO A 410 -19.69 25.60 0.46
CA PRO A 410 -19.83 24.45 1.34
C PRO A 410 -20.85 24.78 2.43
N VAL A 411 -22.07 24.31 2.26
CA VAL A 411 -23.18 24.45 3.25
C VAL A 411 -22.93 23.59 4.51
N ARG A 412 -21.82 22.86 4.58
CA ARG A 412 -21.61 21.87 5.64
C ARG A 412 -20.45 22.22 6.57
N SER A 413 -20.67 22.02 7.88
CA SER A 413 -19.67 22.18 8.94
C SER A 413 -18.47 21.24 8.75
N ALA A 414 -17.31 21.58 9.36
CA ALA A 414 -16.12 20.74 9.31
C ALA A 414 -16.40 19.29 9.79
N GLY A 415 -17.25 19.14 10.82
CA GLY A 415 -17.66 17.82 11.32
C GLY A 415 -18.46 17.00 10.33
N ALA A 416 -19.30 17.62 9.47
CA ALA A 416 -20.02 16.89 8.43
C ALA A 416 -19.08 16.39 7.32
N ARG A 417 -17.99 17.10 7.03
CA ARG A 417 -16.94 16.68 6.08
C ARG A 417 -16.13 15.50 6.61
N ILE A 418 -15.72 15.56 7.87
CA ILE A 418 -15.01 14.45 8.56
C ILE A 418 -15.91 13.21 8.57
N ARG A 419 -17.19 13.35 8.99
CA ARG A 419 -18.13 12.23 8.99
C ARG A 419 -18.29 11.60 7.62
N ARG A 420 -18.36 12.39 6.54
CA ARG A 420 -18.46 11.87 5.17
C ARG A 420 -17.18 11.15 4.74
N GLY A 421 -15.99 11.66 5.08
CA GLY A 421 -14.72 10.98 4.80
C GLY A 421 -14.61 9.63 5.52
N VAL A 422 -14.97 9.60 6.80
CA VAL A 422 -15.01 8.35 7.58
C VAL A 422 -16.04 7.37 7.03
N ILE A 423 -17.23 7.84 6.65
CA ILE A 423 -18.26 6.98 6.02
C ILE A 423 -17.75 6.41 4.69
N LEU A 424 -17.09 7.20 3.85
CA LEU A 424 -16.53 6.70 2.58
C LEU A 424 -15.48 5.62 2.82
N LEU A 425 -14.58 5.79 3.79
CA LEU A 425 -13.60 4.78 4.17
C LEU A 425 -14.25 3.51 4.72
N LEU A 426 -15.27 3.66 5.56
CA LEU A 426 -16.03 2.50 6.08
C LEU A 426 -16.80 1.79 4.97
N VAL A 427 -17.33 2.54 4.00
CA VAL A 427 -17.99 1.98 2.80
C VAL A 427 -16.97 1.23 1.95
N ASP A 428 -15.75 1.78 1.76
CA ASP A 428 -14.68 1.12 1.02
C ASP A 428 -14.34 -0.25 1.64
N VAL A 429 -14.09 -0.25 2.94
CA VAL A 429 -13.84 -1.47 3.69
C VAL A 429 -15.01 -2.46 3.61
N ALA A 430 -16.25 -1.98 3.69
CA ALA A 430 -17.44 -2.81 3.59
C ALA A 430 -17.62 -3.37 2.16
N VAL A 431 -17.35 -2.58 1.12
CA VAL A 431 -17.39 -3.02 -0.28
C VAL A 431 -16.31 -4.06 -0.54
N ILE A 432 -15.08 -3.82 -0.09
CA ILE A 432 -13.99 -4.81 -0.19
C ILE A 432 -14.37 -6.10 0.53
N GLY A 433 -14.90 -6.01 1.75
CA GLY A 433 -15.38 -7.18 2.50
C GLY A 433 -16.50 -7.92 1.77
N ALA A 434 -17.46 -7.21 1.20
CA ALA A 434 -18.57 -7.79 0.44
C ALA A 434 -18.10 -8.45 -0.86
N LEU A 435 -17.15 -7.83 -1.59
CA LEU A 435 -16.53 -8.40 -2.79
C LEU A 435 -15.76 -9.68 -2.47
N VAL A 436 -15.02 -9.69 -1.37
CA VAL A 436 -14.29 -10.87 -0.89
C VAL A 436 -15.26 -12.01 -0.52
N VAL A 437 -16.31 -11.71 0.24
CA VAL A 437 -17.32 -12.70 0.63
C VAL A 437 -18.13 -13.16 -0.59
N GLY A 438 -18.59 -12.23 -1.43
CA GLY A 438 -19.29 -12.54 -2.68
C GLY A 438 -18.45 -13.40 -3.62
N GLY A 439 -17.19 -13.00 -3.86
CA GLY A 439 -16.24 -13.76 -4.68
C GLY A 439 -15.96 -15.16 -4.11
N SER A 440 -15.94 -15.33 -2.80
CA SER A 440 -15.76 -16.66 -2.17
C SER A 440 -16.98 -17.58 -2.38
N ILE A 441 -18.20 -17.03 -2.38
CA ILE A 441 -19.44 -17.76 -2.64
C ILE A 441 -19.54 -18.12 -4.13
N GLU A 442 -19.27 -17.16 -5.02
CA GLU A 442 -19.35 -17.33 -6.47
C GLU A 442 -18.28 -18.31 -6.98
N SER A 443 -17.07 -18.31 -6.40
CA SER A 443 -16.01 -19.28 -6.75
C SER A 443 -16.41 -20.73 -6.40
N ARG A 444 -17.20 -20.95 -5.35
CA ARG A 444 -17.77 -22.28 -5.04
C ARG A 444 -18.81 -22.69 -6.07
N ARG A 445 -19.72 -21.80 -6.46
CA ARG A 445 -20.74 -22.06 -7.50
C ARG A 445 -20.09 -22.27 -8.87
N ALA A 446 -19.08 -21.50 -9.24
CA ALA A 446 -18.34 -21.68 -10.49
C ALA A 446 -17.60 -23.03 -10.52
N ALA A 447 -17.01 -23.46 -9.39
CA ALA A 447 -16.40 -24.79 -9.27
C ALA A 447 -17.42 -25.93 -9.40
N GLU A 448 -18.60 -25.78 -8.82
CA GLU A 448 -19.71 -26.75 -8.95
C GLU A 448 -20.25 -26.82 -10.38
N LEU A 449 -20.38 -25.68 -11.07
CA LEU A 449 -20.79 -25.62 -12.47
C LEU A 449 -19.72 -26.23 -13.41
N ALA A 450 -18.44 -25.91 -13.21
CA ALA A 450 -17.34 -26.49 -13.97
C ALA A 450 -17.27 -28.01 -13.81
N ALA A 451 -17.51 -28.51 -12.60
CA ALA A 451 -17.61 -29.96 -12.33
C ALA A 451 -18.81 -30.62 -13.06
N ARG A 452 -19.95 -29.93 -13.15
CA ARG A 452 -21.13 -30.41 -13.88
C ARG A 452 -20.93 -30.50 -15.40
N TRP A 453 -20.11 -29.62 -15.96
CA TRP A 453 -19.91 -29.52 -17.41
C TRP A 453 -18.71 -30.36 -17.92
N HIS A 454 -18.10 -31.19 -17.08
CA HIS A 454 -16.95 -32.07 -17.44
C HIS A 454 -15.83 -31.35 -18.21
N ILE A 455 -15.63 -30.06 -18.00
CA ILE A 455 -14.58 -29.28 -18.67
C ILE A 455 -13.25 -29.63 -18.01
N GLN A 456 -12.56 -30.63 -18.55
CA GLN A 456 -11.15 -30.93 -18.27
C GLN A 456 -10.26 -29.87 -18.97
N ALA A 457 -10.35 -28.64 -18.54
CA ALA A 457 -9.37 -27.63 -18.95
C ALA A 457 -8.32 -27.52 -17.84
N GLY A 458 -7.06 -27.38 -18.24
CA GLY A 458 -5.95 -27.26 -17.30
C GLY A 458 -6.27 -26.26 -16.17
N PRO A 459 -5.78 -26.48 -14.95
CA PRO A 459 -6.42 -26.00 -13.71
C PRO A 459 -6.48 -24.47 -13.52
N GLY A 460 -5.94 -23.67 -14.43
CA GLY A 460 -5.90 -22.21 -14.31
C GLY A 460 -6.77 -21.43 -15.31
N MET A 461 -6.58 -21.67 -16.61
CA MET A 461 -7.11 -20.78 -17.66
C MET A 461 -8.64 -20.92 -17.89
N ALA A 462 -9.18 -22.12 -17.81
CA ALA A 462 -10.61 -22.33 -18.05
C ALA A 462 -11.48 -21.78 -16.90
N LYS A 463 -10.99 -21.85 -15.64
CA LYS A 463 -11.65 -21.23 -14.50
C LYS A 463 -11.65 -19.70 -14.61
N MET A 464 -10.58 -19.13 -15.16
CA MET A 464 -10.46 -17.69 -15.38
C MET A 464 -11.43 -17.19 -16.47
N VAL A 465 -11.57 -17.93 -17.56
CA VAL A 465 -12.50 -17.58 -18.67
C VAL A 465 -13.96 -17.70 -18.21
N ILE A 466 -14.31 -18.72 -17.44
CA ILE A 466 -15.67 -18.92 -16.91
C ILE A 466 -15.98 -17.82 -15.88
N LEU A 467 -15.04 -17.46 -14.99
CA LEU A 467 -15.20 -16.37 -14.01
C LEU A 467 -15.35 -14.99 -14.67
N VAL A 468 -14.59 -14.72 -15.75
CA VAL A 468 -14.69 -13.46 -16.52
C VAL A 468 -15.99 -13.40 -17.33
N ALA A 469 -16.50 -14.54 -17.81
CA ALA A 469 -17.77 -14.60 -18.57
C ALA A 469 -19.02 -14.52 -17.68
N MET A 470 -18.90 -14.73 -16.36
CA MET A 470 -19.98 -14.64 -15.39
C MET A 470 -20.05 -13.31 -14.63
N CYS A 471 -19.09 -12.40 -14.84
CA CYS A 471 -19.08 -11.00 -14.37
C CYS A 471 -19.53 -10.05 -15.48
#